data_4c60b89735c96cce34c644b8917cac3f
#
_entry.id   4c60b89735c96cce34c644b8917cac3f
#
_cell.length_a   1.000
_cell.length_b   1.000
_cell.length_c   1.000
_cell.angle_alpha   90.00
_cell.angle_beta   90.00
_cell.angle_gamma   90.00
#
_symmetry.space_group_name_H-M   'P 1'
#
loop_
_entity.id
_entity.type
_entity.pdbx_description
1 polymer ?
#
loop_
_entity_poly.entity_id
_entity_poly.type
_entity_poly.pdbx_seq_one_letter_code
_entity_poly.pdbx_strand_id
1 'polypeptide(L)'
;MEISAAHRLSLSYESKCQCLHGHNWIITVYLFKRDKLNADGMVFDFTHIKKAIHDQLDHAYINDVIPYNPTAENIARWVVNQFDECYKAEVQESEGNVAQAIDETKIVGIENLVM
;
A
#
# COMPACT_ATOMS: atom_id res chain seq x y z
N MET A 1 8.29 0.43 4.63
CA MET A 1 8.04 1.55 5.58
C MET A 1 7.14 1.09 6.70
N GLU A 2 7.28 1.69 7.86
CA GLU A 2 6.41 1.43 9.00
C GLU A 2 5.59 2.67 9.32
N ILE A 3 4.31 2.49 9.61
CA ILE A 3 3.41 3.56 10.04
C ILE A 3 2.65 3.12 11.28
N SER A 4 2.30 4.09 12.11
CA SER A 4 1.37 3.89 13.24
C SER A 4 0.06 4.56 12.87
N ALA A 5 -1.00 3.79 12.75
CA ALA A 5 -2.27 4.32 12.29
C ALA A 5 -3.45 3.52 12.85
N ALA A 6 -4.57 4.21 12.99
CA ALA A 6 -5.82 3.64 13.48
C ALA A 6 -6.81 3.46 12.34
N HIS A 7 -7.67 2.47 12.47
CA HIS A 7 -8.79 2.27 11.56
C HIS A 7 -9.96 1.60 12.29
N ARG A 8 -11.11 1.63 11.63
CA ARG A 8 -12.25 0.78 12.00
C ARG A 8 -12.85 0.19 10.74
N LEU A 9 -13.36 -1.02 10.83
CA LEU A 9 -13.94 -1.73 9.70
C LEU A 9 -15.46 -1.70 9.76
N SER A 10 -16.09 -1.57 8.60
CA SER A 10 -17.51 -1.84 8.41
C SER A 10 -17.65 -3.27 7.93
N LEU A 11 -18.27 -4.11 8.74
CA LEU A 11 -18.40 -5.53 8.47
C LEU A 11 -19.86 -5.94 8.46
N SER A 12 -20.18 -6.99 7.69
CA SER A 12 -21.51 -7.60 7.65
C SER A 12 -21.81 -8.51 8.83
N TYR A 13 -20.83 -8.71 9.71
CA TYR A 13 -20.94 -9.53 10.91
C TYR A 13 -20.32 -8.78 12.10
N GLU A 14 -20.66 -9.19 13.30
CA GLU A 14 -20.16 -8.58 14.53
C GLU A 14 -18.71 -8.98 14.78
N SER A 15 -17.83 -7.99 15.03
CA SER A 15 -16.42 -8.20 15.28
C SER A 15 -15.84 -7.02 16.05
N LYS A 16 -14.77 -7.28 16.81
CA LYS A 16 -13.98 -6.23 17.47
C LYS A 16 -13.34 -5.26 16.48
N CYS A 17 -13.14 -5.68 15.22
CA CYS A 17 -12.58 -4.84 14.17
C CYS A 17 -13.48 -3.67 13.78
N GLN A 18 -14.75 -3.68 14.17
CA GLN A 18 -15.66 -2.56 14.00
C GLN A 18 -15.39 -1.43 15.00
N CYS A 19 -14.65 -1.70 16.07
CA CYS A 19 -14.22 -0.69 17.00
C CYS A 19 -12.95 -0.02 16.49
N LEU A 20 -12.78 1.26 16.81
CA LEU A 20 -11.55 1.98 16.51
C LEU A 20 -10.37 1.30 17.22
N HIS A 21 -9.35 0.96 16.46
CA HIS A 21 -8.13 0.37 16.98
C HIS A 21 -6.94 0.71 16.09
N GLY A 22 -5.75 0.56 16.61
CA GLY A 22 -4.52 0.91 15.92
C GLY A 22 -3.55 -0.25 15.78
N HIS A 23 -2.68 -0.11 14.80
CA HIS A 23 -1.60 -1.05 14.53
C HIS A 23 -0.33 -0.30 14.15
N ASN A 24 0.80 -0.99 14.24
CA ASN A 24 2.04 -0.59 13.59
C ASN A 24 2.13 -1.37 12.28
N TRP A 25 1.78 -0.71 11.21
CA TRP A 25 1.69 -1.32 9.88
C TRP A 25 3.05 -1.32 9.21
N ILE A 26 3.37 -2.40 8.50
CA ILE A 26 4.53 -2.43 7.63
C ILE A 26 4.03 -2.50 6.19
N ILE A 27 4.41 -1.50 5.40
CA ILE A 27 4.01 -1.38 4.00
C ILE A 27 5.25 -1.53 3.12
N THR A 28 5.18 -2.46 2.18
CA THR A 28 6.23 -2.70 1.20
C THR A 28 5.68 -2.43 -0.19
N VAL A 29 6.37 -1.60 -0.94
CA VAL A 29 5.99 -1.23 -2.30
C VAL A 29 6.97 -1.82 -3.31
N TYR A 30 6.44 -2.27 -4.45
CA TYR A 30 7.22 -2.84 -5.53
C TYR A 30 6.96 -2.01 -6.79
N LEU A 31 8.01 -1.37 -7.28
CA LEU A 31 7.94 -0.48 -8.43
C LEU A 31 8.87 -0.99 -9.52
N PHE A 32 8.49 -0.71 -10.78
CA PHE A 32 9.39 -0.96 -11.90
C PHE A 32 9.12 0.02 -13.04
N LYS A 33 10.08 0.10 -13.97
CA LYS A 33 9.98 0.94 -15.16
C LYS A 33 10.33 0.09 -16.37
N ARG A 34 9.54 0.23 -17.45
CA ARG A 34 9.66 -0.66 -18.62
C ARG A 34 10.93 -0.47 -19.42
N ASP A 35 11.28 0.78 -19.73
CA ASP A 35 12.32 1.06 -20.70
C ASP A 35 13.68 1.33 -20.07
N LYS A 36 13.77 2.42 -19.33
CA LYS A 36 15.02 2.87 -18.73
C LYS A 36 14.72 3.69 -17.48
N LEU A 37 15.72 3.87 -16.65
CA LEU A 37 15.63 4.74 -15.50
C LEU A 37 15.40 6.19 -15.96
N ASN A 38 14.89 7.02 -15.06
CA ASN A 38 14.74 8.45 -15.35
C ASN A 38 16.11 9.14 -15.47
N ALA A 39 16.11 10.43 -15.76
CA ALA A 39 17.34 11.21 -15.95
C ALA A 39 18.28 11.17 -14.75
N ASP A 40 17.74 10.94 -13.55
CA ASP A 40 18.52 10.86 -12.32
C ASP A 40 18.94 9.44 -11.96
N GLY A 41 18.64 8.44 -12.80
CA GLY A 41 18.99 7.06 -12.56
C GLY A 41 18.06 6.32 -11.61
N MET A 42 16.80 6.74 -11.53
CA MET A 42 15.80 6.16 -10.60
C MET A 42 14.61 5.60 -11.35
N VAL A 43 13.97 4.57 -10.76
CA VAL A 43 12.60 4.18 -11.12
C VAL A 43 11.63 5.23 -10.60
N PHE A 44 11.81 5.62 -9.35
CA PHE A 44 10.98 6.62 -8.67
C PHE A 44 11.74 7.11 -7.44
N ASP A 45 11.62 8.38 -7.10
CA ASP A 45 12.30 8.96 -5.94
C ASP A 45 11.66 8.45 -4.64
N PHE A 46 12.47 7.86 -3.78
CA PHE A 46 12.01 7.35 -2.48
C PHE A 46 11.35 8.43 -1.62
N THR A 47 11.81 9.67 -1.74
CA THR A 47 11.21 10.80 -1.03
C THR A 47 9.76 11.02 -1.46
N HIS A 48 9.48 10.87 -2.76
CA HIS A 48 8.12 11.01 -3.29
C HIS A 48 7.23 9.84 -2.86
N ILE A 49 7.79 8.63 -2.77
CA ILE A 49 7.07 7.46 -2.23
C ILE A 49 6.65 7.73 -0.79
N LYS A 50 7.60 8.18 0.02
CA LYS A 50 7.34 8.52 1.42
C LYS A 50 6.24 9.55 1.55
N LYS A 51 6.28 10.61 0.75
CA LYS A 51 5.28 11.67 0.75
C LYS A 51 3.89 11.17 0.38
N ALA A 52 3.81 10.31 -0.62
CA ALA A 52 2.53 9.84 -1.13
C ALA A 52 1.88 8.78 -0.22
N ILE A 53 2.66 8.05 0.55
CA ILE A 53 2.16 6.93 1.35
C ILE A 53 2.39 7.18 2.84
N HIS A 54 3.64 7.22 3.27
CA HIS A 54 3.98 7.34 4.70
C HIS A 54 3.37 8.59 5.33
N ASP A 55 3.57 9.74 4.70
CA ASP A 55 3.10 11.01 5.27
C ASP A 55 1.57 11.13 5.25
N GLN A 56 0.89 10.37 4.40
CA GLN A 56 -0.58 10.35 4.37
C GLN A 56 -1.18 9.43 5.42
N LEU A 57 -0.51 8.36 5.78
CA LEU A 57 -1.05 7.31 6.63
C LEU A 57 -0.49 7.32 8.05
N ASP A 58 0.77 7.77 8.24
CA ASP A 58 1.39 7.74 9.56
C ASP A 58 0.69 8.71 10.51
N HIS A 59 0.37 8.22 11.69
CA HIS A 59 -0.40 8.94 12.71
C HIS A 59 -1.79 9.38 12.24
N ALA A 60 -2.34 8.71 11.24
CA ALA A 60 -3.64 9.03 10.68
C ALA A 60 -4.74 8.10 11.21
N TYR A 61 -5.97 8.56 11.10
CA TYR A 61 -7.15 7.71 11.08
C TYR A 61 -7.38 7.32 9.61
N ILE A 62 -7.08 6.08 9.27
CA ILE A 62 -7.03 5.63 7.87
C ILE A 62 -8.37 5.83 7.17
N ASN A 63 -9.49 5.72 7.90
CA ASN A 63 -10.82 5.94 7.35
C ASN A 63 -11.02 7.35 6.77
N ASP A 64 -10.24 8.34 7.24
CA ASP A 64 -10.29 9.70 6.70
C ASP A 64 -9.49 9.84 5.39
N VAL A 65 -8.55 8.95 5.15
CA VAL A 65 -7.66 9.00 3.96
C VAL A 65 -8.18 8.13 2.84
N ILE A 66 -8.62 6.91 3.17
CA ILE A 66 -9.08 5.91 2.21
C ILE A 66 -10.61 5.92 2.21
N PRO A 67 -11.25 6.21 1.05
CA PRO A 67 -12.71 6.45 0.99
C PRO A 67 -13.55 5.17 0.96
N TYR A 68 -12.99 4.04 1.32
CA TYR A 68 -13.70 2.77 1.40
C TYR A 68 -13.19 1.98 2.62
N ASN A 69 -13.79 0.83 2.89
CA ASN A 69 -13.48 0.04 4.08
C ASN A 69 -11.96 -0.28 4.15
N PRO A 70 -11.23 0.23 5.15
CA PRO A 70 -9.77 0.14 5.17
C PRO A 70 -9.26 -1.19 5.74
N THR A 71 -9.62 -2.28 5.08
CA THR A 71 -9.00 -3.59 5.30
C THR A 71 -7.55 -3.56 4.83
N ALA A 72 -6.73 -4.49 5.27
CA ALA A 72 -5.35 -4.59 4.80
C ALA A 72 -5.29 -4.74 3.28
N GLU A 73 -6.22 -5.51 2.69
CA GLU A 73 -6.35 -5.70 1.24
C GLU A 73 -6.65 -4.38 0.52
N ASN A 74 -7.59 -3.61 1.03
CA ASN A 74 -7.97 -2.33 0.45
C ASN A 74 -6.90 -1.26 0.65
N ILE A 75 -6.19 -1.28 1.77
CA ILE A 75 -5.02 -0.41 1.98
C ILE A 75 -3.93 -0.74 0.94
N ALA A 76 -3.65 -2.03 0.73
CA ALA A 76 -2.68 -2.44 -0.28
C ALA A 76 -3.09 -1.98 -1.69
N ARG A 77 -4.36 -2.09 -2.04
CA ARG A 77 -4.88 -1.59 -3.33
C ARG A 77 -4.74 -0.08 -3.45
N TRP A 78 -5.04 0.65 -2.39
CA TRP A 78 -4.88 2.10 -2.38
C TRP A 78 -3.41 2.48 -2.61
N VAL A 79 -2.47 1.76 -1.98
CA VAL A 79 -1.03 2.00 -2.16
C VAL A 79 -0.61 1.77 -3.61
N VAL A 80 -1.03 0.67 -4.21
CA VAL A 80 -0.72 0.36 -5.62
C VAL A 80 -1.21 1.46 -6.55
N ASN A 81 -2.34 2.08 -6.23
CA ASN A 81 -2.94 3.11 -7.07
C ASN A 81 -2.28 4.49 -6.93
N GLN A 82 -1.30 4.66 -6.06
CA GLN A 82 -0.65 5.96 -5.87
C GLN A 82 0.31 6.34 -6.99
N PHE A 83 0.92 5.35 -7.65
CA PHE A 83 1.86 5.61 -8.76
C PHE A 83 1.66 4.60 -9.88
N ASP A 84 1.89 5.02 -11.12
CA ASP A 84 1.86 4.11 -12.26
C ASP A 84 2.97 3.05 -12.19
N GLU A 85 4.11 3.38 -11.62
CA GLU A 85 5.25 2.48 -11.47
C GLU A 85 5.05 1.40 -10.42
N CYS A 86 4.13 1.60 -9.48
CA CYS A 86 3.85 0.63 -8.42
C CYS A 86 2.87 -0.42 -8.91
N TYR A 87 3.32 -1.64 -9.05
CA TYR A 87 2.50 -2.75 -9.52
C TYR A 87 2.05 -3.70 -8.39
N LYS A 88 2.68 -3.62 -7.24
CA LYS A 88 2.38 -4.50 -6.10
C LYS A 88 2.65 -3.77 -4.79
N ALA A 89 1.84 -4.08 -3.80
CA ALA A 89 2.06 -3.64 -2.43
C ALA A 89 1.73 -4.77 -1.45
N GLU A 90 2.49 -4.85 -0.38
CA GLU A 90 2.20 -5.69 0.78
C GLU A 90 1.89 -4.81 1.96
N VAL A 91 0.86 -5.18 2.70
CA VAL A 91 0.46 -4.49 3.93
C VAL A 91 0.38 -5.51 5.05
N GLN A 92 1.28 -5.39 6.02
CA GLN A 92 1.24 -6.17 7.24
C GLN A 92 0.55 -5.35 8.33
N GLU A 93 -0.62 -5.83 8.75
CA GLU A 93 -1.37 -5.23 9.84
C GLU A 93 -0.71 -5.54 11.19
N SER A 94 -0.33 -6.80 11.38
CA SER A 94 0.36 -7.33 12.55
C SER A 94 1.12 -8.57 12.14
N GLU A 95 1.96 -9.10 13.02
CA GLU A 95 2.74 -10.30 12.72
C GLU A 95 1.83 -11.46 12.25
N GLY A 96 2.14 -11.99 11.07
CA GLY A 96 1.39 -13.09 10.47
C GLY A 96 0.13 -12.68 9.72
N ASN A 97 -0.25 -11.40 9.75
CA ASN A 97 -1.44 -10.90 9.06
C ASN A 97 -1.02 -9.93 7.94
N VAL A 98 -0.79 -10.49 6.77
CA VAL A 98 -0.27 -9.77 5.60
C VAL A 98 -1.24 -9.91 4.44
N ALA A 99 -1.52 -8.79 3.77
CA ALA A 99 -2.29 -8.76 2.54
C ALA A 99 -1.45 -8.18 1.41
N GLN A 100 -1.74 -8.58 0.19
CA GLN A 100 -1.07 -8.09 -1.01
C GLN A 100 -2.09 -7.64 -2.04
N ALA A 101 -1.74 -6.62 -2.80
CA ALA A 101 -2.47 -6.22 -3.99
C ALA A 101 -1.50 -6.15 -5.17
N ILE A 102 -1.92 -6.66 -6.31
CA ILE A 102 -1.14 -6.64 -7.55
C ILE A 102 -2.02 -6.04 -8.65
N ASP A 103 -1.48 -5.08 -9.37
CA ASP A 103 -2.11 -4.57 -10.59
C ASP A 103 -1.40 -5.21 -11.79
N GLU A 104 -1.97 -6.29 -12.29
CA GLU A 104 -1.42 -7.05 -13.41
C GLU A 104 -1.34 -6.23 -14.70
N THR A 105 -2.20 -5.23 -14.86
CA THR A 105 -2.19 -4.39 -16.06
C THR A 105 -0.91 -3.59 -16.21
N LYS A 106 -0.23 -3.33 -15.10
CA LYS A 106 1.04 -2.57 -15.09
C LYS A 106 2.24 -3.42 -15.51
N ILE A 107 2.12 -4.76 -15.48
CA ILE A 107 3.20 -5.69 -15.80
C ILE A 107 2.88 -6.59 -16.99
N VAL A 108 1.79 -6.34 -17.70
CA VAL A 108 1.42 -7.08 -18.91
C VAL A 108 2.49 -6.91 -19.97
N GLY A 109 2.84 -8.00 -20.64
CA GLY A 109 3.84 -8.01 -21.69
C GLY A 109 5.29 -8.11 -21.21
N ILE A 110 5.51 -8.24 -19.91
CA ILE A 110 6.83 -8.48 -19.35
C ILE A 110 7.00 -9.99 -19.17
N GLU A 111 7.81 -10.58 -20.02
CA GLU A 111 8.19 -11.99 -19.90
C GLU A 111 9.48 -12.10 -19.08
N ASN A 112 9.60 -13.16 -18.34
CA ASN A 112 10.78 -13.46 -17.53
C ASN A 112 11.14 -12.35 -16.52
N LEU A 113 10.13 -11.71 -15.95
CA LEU A 113 10.35 -10.74 -14.86
C LEU A 113 10.91 -11.49 -13.65
N VAL A 114 12.13 -11.14 -13.26
CA VAL A 114 12.77 -11.64 -12.04
C VAL A 114 12.70 -10.53 -11.00
N MET A 115 12.08 -10.85 -9.88
CA MET A 115 11.89 -9.91 -8.79
C MET A 115 12.74 -10.30 -7.58
#